data_d80a4691d6af3f98ef6ced782d2ee797
#
_entry.id   d80a4691d6af3f98ef6ced782d2ee797
#
_cell.length_a   1.000
_cell.length_b   1.000
_cell.length_c   1.000
_cell.angle_alpha   90.00
_cell.angle_beta   90.00
_cell.angle_gamma   90.00
#
_symmetry.space_group_name_H-M   'P 1'
#
loop_
_entity.id
_entity.type
_entity.pdbx_description
1 polymer ?
#
loop_
_entity_poly.entity_id
_entity_poly.type
_entity_poly.pdbx_seq_one_letter_code
_entity_poly.pdbx_strand_id
1 'polypeptide(L)'
;MSKEKMLQEIERAQIVINQNKEKVSQGKMRQKYHFMAETGWINDPNGLIYFKGKYHFFYQYNPYQSFWENMHWGHAVSDDLIHWEYLPVALAPSEPYEDHLKGGCFSGSAIEFDGKLYLIYTAATNHGNGFVQTQCVAYSEDGIHFEKYEKISS
;
A
#
# COMPACT_ATOMS: atom_id res chain seq x y z
N MET A 1 -3.30 -13.54 -14.73
CA MET A 1 -1.85 -13.52 -14.38
C MET A 1 -1.49 -12.37 -13.47
N SER A 2 -1.83 -11.13 -13.80
CA SER A 2 -1.50 -9.95 -12.97
C SER A 2 -2.17 -9.95 -11.58
N LYS A 3 -3.47 -10.18 -11.52
CA LYS A 3 -4.22 -10.26 -10.27
C LYS A 3 -3.68 -11.34 -9.31
N GLU A 4 -3.38 -12.50 -9.84
CA GLU A 4 -2.85 -13.63 -9.07
C GLU A 4 -1.46 -13.32 -8.49
N LYS A 5 -0.57 -12.67 -9.28
CA LYS A 5 0.73 -12.24 -8.80
C LYS A 5 0.61 -11.18 -7.69
N MET A 6 -0.29 -10.21 -7.84
CA MET A 6 -0.52 -9.20 -6.79
C MET A 6 -0.98 -9.84 -5.48
N LEU A 7 -1.92 -10.79 -5.55
CA LEU A 7 -2.39 -11.51 -4.36
C LEU A 7 -1.25 -12.30 -3.69
N GLN A 8 -0.39 -12.96 -4.45
CA GLN A 8 0.79 -13.66 -3.92
C GLN A 8 1.78 -12.71 -3.23
N GLU A 9 2.04 -11.53 -3.82
CA GLU A 9 2.92 -10.53 -3.19
C GLU A 9 2.29 -9.90 -1.95
N ILE A 10 0.97 -9.66 -1.92
CA ILE A 10 0.25 -9.22 -0.72
C ILE A 10 0.34 -10.28 0.38
N GLU A 11 0.11 -11.54 0.06
CA GLU A 11 0.22 -12.65 1.01
C GLU A 11 1.64 -12.76 1.58
N ARG A 12 2.64 -12.67 0.73
CA ARG A 12 4.06 -12.66 1.13
C ARG A 12 4.37 -11.52 2.09
N ALA A 13 3.91 -10.30 1.78
CA ALA A 13 4.06 -9.15 2.65
C ALA A 13 3.39 -9.39 4.01
N GLN A 14 2.16 -9.91 4.02
CA GLN A 14 1.40 -10.18 5.22
C GLN A 14 2.04 -11.25 6.12
N ILE A 15 2.65 -12.28 5.54
CA ILE A 15 3.42 -13.28 6.29
C ILE A 15 4.58 -12.61 7.05
N VAL A 16 5.36 -11.75 6.38
CA VAL A 16 6.50 -11.06 7.00
C VAL A 16 6.03 -10.09 8.10
N ILE A 17 4.96 -9.36 7.86
CA ILE A 17 4.34 -8.48 8.88
C ILE A 17 3.95 -9.30 10.11
N ASN A 18 3.21 -10.38 9.93
CA ASN A 18 2.73 -11.23 11.03
C ASN A 18 3.87 -11.88 11.83
N GLN A 19 4.97 -12.23 11.19
CA GLN A 19 6.15 -12.78 11.86
C GLN A 19 6.89 -11.76 12.74
N ASN A 20 6.81 -10.47 12.43
CA ASN A 20 7.62 -9.44 13.06
C ASN A 20 6.83 -8.43 13.91
N LYS A 21 5.53 -8.29 13.73
CA LYS A 21 4.71 -7.23 14.35
C LYS A 21 4.75 -7.27 15.89
N GLU A 22 4.74 -8.45 16.48
CA GLU A 22 4.80 -8.58 17.96
C GLU A 22 6.13 -8.04 18.49
N LYS A 23 7.26 -8.46 17.90
CA LYS A 23 8.58 -7.95 18.27
C LYS A 23 8.70 -6.44 18.10
N VAL A 24 8.17 -5.91 16.99
CA VAL A 24 8.21 -4.46 16.72
C VAL A 24 7.31 -3.70 17.68
N SER A 25 6.16 -4.23 18.07
CA SER A 25 5.23 -3.60 19.02
C SER A 25 5.85 -3.38 20.41
N GLN A 26 6.80 -4.23 20.79
CA GLN A 26 7.54 -4.15 22.07
C GLN A 26 8.71 -3.16 22.03
N GLY A 27 8.95 -2.51 20.90
CA GLY A 27 10.05 -1.57 20.72
C GLY A 27 9.91 -0.34 21.65
N LYS A 28 10.99 0.01 22.37
CA LYS A 28 11.00 1.13 23.32
C LYS A 28 10.71 2.49 22.69
N MET A 29 10.96 2.64 21.38
CA MET A 29 10.74 3.88 20.63
C MET A 29 9.39 3.92 19.93
N ARG A 30 8.55 2.89 20.08
CA ARG A 30 7.23 2.87 19.46
C ARG A 30 6.33 3.93 20.09
N GLN A 31 5.73 4.75 19.25
CA GLN A 31 4.85 5.83 19.69
C GLN A 31 3.50 5.29 20.16
N LYS A 32 2.83 6.00 21.06
CA LYS A 32 1.60 5.53 21.70
C LYS A 32 0.33 6.11 21.08
N TYR A 33 0.45 7.23 20.37
CA TYR A 33 -0.71 7.97 19.84
C TYR A 33 -0.56 8.47 18.39
N HIS A 34 0.64 8.42 17.82
CA HIS A 34 0.83 8.64 16.39
C HIS A 34 0.67 7.34 15.62
N PHE A 35 0.12 7.43 14.42
CA PHE A 35 0.07 6.30 13.51
C PHE A 35 1.49 5.82 13.17
N MET A 36 1.70 4.53 13.26
CA MET A 36 2.92 3.85 12.82
C MET A 36 2.53 2.54 12.15
N ALA A 37 3.18 2.16 11.06
CA ALA A 37 2.99 0.83 10.51
C ALA A 37 3.35 -0.27 11.51
N GLU A 38 2.80 -1.47 11.36
CA GLU A 38 3.07 -2.60 12.24
C GLU A 38 4.54 -3.02 12.21
N THR A 39 5.19 -2.92 11.04
CA THR A 39 6.60 -3.27 10.80
C THR A 39 7.19 -2.39 9.70
N GLY A 40 8.46 -2.58 9.40
CA GLY A 40 9.10 -2.10 8.19
C GLY A 40 9.29 -0.57 8.10
N TRP A 41 9.23 -0.03 6.89
CA TRP A 41 9.40 1.38 6.57
C TRP A 41 8.09 2.02 6.15
N ILE A 42 7.83 3.23 6.61
CA ILE A 42 6.70 4.06 6.22
C ILE A 42 7.18 5.47 5.88
N ASN A 43 6.60 6.09 4.84
CA ASN A 43 6.82 7.51 4.52
C ASN A 43 5.50 8.22 4.18
N ASP A 44 5.23 8.50 2.90
CA ASP A 44 4.12 9.38 2.50
C ASP A 44 2.74 8.82 2.88
N PRO A 45 1.87 9.63 3.50
CA PRO A 45 0.44 9.32 3.57
C PRO A 45 -0.19 9.40 2.18
N ASN A 46 -1.07 8.47 1.86
CA ASN A 46 -1.77 8.39 0.60
C ASN A 46 -3.28 8.28 0.84
N GLY A 47 -4.06 8.88 -0.01
CA GLY A 47 -5.46 8.57 -0.22
C GLY A 47 -6.37 8.50 1.01
N LEU A 48 -6.21 9.40 2.01
CA LEU A 48 -7.14 9.47 3.14
C LEU A 48 -8.55 9.78 2.63
N ILE A 49 -9.50 8.86 2.87
CA ILE A 49 -10.86 8.97 2.37
C ILE A 49 -11.87 8.31 3.31
N TYR A 50 -13.08 8.84 3.39
CA TYR A 50 -14.19 8.18 4.06
C TYR A 50 -14.95 7.31 3.05
N PHE A 51 -15.04 6.02 3.32
CA PHE A 51 -15.71 5.05 2.45
C PHE A 51 -16.37 3.96 3.29
N LYS A 52 -17.63 3.63 2.95
CA LYS A 52 -18.42 2.57 3.64
C LYS A 52 -18.39 2.62 5.16
N GLY A 53 -18.49 3.84 5.72
CA GLY A 53 -18.64 4.05 7.15
C GLY A 53 -17.33 4.12 7.94
N LYS A 54 -16.16 4.06 7.28
CA LYS A 54 -14.84 4.17 7.91
C LYS A 54 -13.94 5.16 7.17
N TYR A 55 -13.01 5.76 7.89
CA TYR A 55 -11.87 6.47 7.31
C TYR A 55 -10.83 5.45 6.87
N HIS A 56 -10.49 5.45 5.58
CA HIS A 56 -9.42 4.64 5.02
C HIS A 56 -8.16 5.49 4.89
N PHE A 57 -7.05 4.98 5.36
CA PHE A 57 -5.74 5.61 5.31
C PHE A 57 -4.76 4.67 4.63
N PHE A 58 -4.15 5.13 3.55
CA PHE A 58 -3.12 4.40 2.85
C PHE A 58 -1.77 5.10 3.06
N TYR A 59 -0.69 4.38 2.90
CA TYR A 59 0.65 4.93 3.10
C TYR A 59 1.70 4.16 2.30
N GLN A 60 2.77 4.87 1.90
CA GLN A 60 3.94 4.24 1.31
C GLN A 60 4.59 3.29 2.30
N TYR A 61 4.85 2.08 1.88
CA TYR A 61 5.21 1.00 2.79
C TYR A 61 6.22 0.03 2.20
N ASN A 62 7.31 -0.24 2.92
CA ASN A 62 8.13 -1.43 2.69
C ASN A 62 7.91 -2.40 3.85
N PRO A 63 7.17 -3.50 3.66
CA PRO A 63 6.87 -4.45 4.73
C PRO A 63 8.08 -5.30 5.16
N TYR A 64 9.11 -5.39 4.32
CA TYR A 64 10.22 -6.33 4.48
C TYR A 64 11.41 -5.75 5.26
N GLN A 65 11.67 -4.45 5.12
CA GLN A 65 12.87 -3.80 5.63
C GLN A 65 12.54 -2.45 6.27
N SER A 66 13.42 -1.96 7.14
CA SER A 66 13.31 -0.65 7.81
C SER A 66 13.95 0.49 7.02
N PHE A 67 13.97 0.41 5.69
CA PHE A 67 14.47 1.44 4.79
C PHE A 67 13.65 1.49 3.50
N TRP A 68 13.78 2.60 2.77
CA TRP A 68 13.03 2.86 1.55
C TRP A 68 13.45 1.94 0.41
N GLU A 69 12.59 1.05 0.02
CA GLU A 69 12.77 0.12 -1.11
C GLU A 69 11.45 -0.61 -1.36
N ASN A 70 11.24 -1.14 -2.59
CA ASN A 70 10.14 -2.06 -2.92
C ASN A 70 8.78 -1.58 -2.39
N MET A 71 8.36 -0.36 -2.83
CA MET A 71 7.21 0.33 -2.28
C MET A 71 5.88 -0.35 -2.55
N HIS A 72 5.17 -0.60 -1.47
CA HIS A 72 3.79 -1.07 -1.40
C HIS A 72 2.89 0.09 -0.93
N TRP A 73 1.59 -0.13 -0.94
CA TRP A 73 0.65 0.67 -0.17
C TRP A 73 0.16 -0.13 1.03
N GLY A 74 0.55 0.28 2.23
CA GLY A 74 -0.06 -0.17 3.46
C GLY A 74 -1.46 0.41 3.59
N HIS A 75 -2.30 -0.20 4.45
CA HIS A 75 -3.69 0.17 4.61
C HIS A 75 -4.13 0.06 6.06
N ALA A 76 -4.83 1.06 6.54
CA ALA A 76 -5.49 1.05 7.84
C ALA A 76 -6.85 1.74 7.77
N VAL A 77 -7.75 1.41 8.68
CA VAL A 77 -9.08 2.04 8.81
C VAL A 77 -9.30 2.55 10.22
N SER A 78 -10.17 3.55 10.35
CA SER A 78 -10.54 4.14 11.63
C SER A 78 -11.99 4.62 11.63
N ASP A 79 -12.63 4.58 12.78
CA ASP A 79 -13.94 5.21 13.00
C ASP A 79 -13.81 6.67 13.46
N ASP A 80 -12.66 7.08 14.02
CA ASP A 80 -12.48 8.34 14.73
C ASP A 80 -11.19 9.12 14.36
N LEU A 81 -10.38 8.61 13.41
CA LEU A 81 -9.07 9.17 13.01
C LEU A 81 -7.98 9.12 14.09
N ILE A 82 -8.25 8.46 15.21
CA ILE A 82 -7.34 8.30 16.35
C ILE A 82 -6.95 6.85 16.54
N HIS A 83 -7.93 5.96 16.55
CA HIS A 83 -7.74 4.52 16.70
C HIS A 83 -7.77 3.83 15.34
N TRP A 84 -6.68 3.17 14.98
CA TRP A 84 -6.50 2.58 13.68
C TRP A 84 -6.44 1.06 13.75
N GLU A 85 -7.19 0.41 12.87
CA GLU A 85 -7.16 -1.00 12.61
C GLU A 85 -6.36 -1.25 11.30
N TYR A 86 -5.33 -2.09 11.39
CA TYR A 86 -4.52 -2.44 10.20
C TYR A 86 -5.25 -3.47 9.35
N LEU A 87 -5.27 -3.21 8.06
CA LEU A 87 -5.80 -4.10 7.03
C LEU A 87 -4.66 -4.72 6.21
N PRO A 88 -4.95 -5.74 5.39
CA PRO A 88 -3.98 -6.24 4.44
C PRO A 88 -3.42 -5.12 3.55
N VAL A 89 -2.19 -5.29 3.09
CA VAL A 89 -1.56 -4.40 2.11
C VAL A 89 -2.49 -4.20 0.92
N ALA A 90 -2.77 -2.94 0.56
CA ALA A 90 -3.70 -2.61 -0.51
C ALA A 90 -3.11 -2.81 -1.91
N LEU A 91 -1.84 -2.40 -2.11
CA LEU A 91 -1.13 -2.55 -3.37
C LEU A 91 0.26 -3.14 -3.11
N ALA A 92 0.61 -4.15 -3.89
CA ALA A 92 1.95 -4.73 -3.95
C ALA A 92 2.50 -4.66 -5.38
N PRO A 93 3.81 -4.43 -5.59
CA PRO A 93 4.41 -4.47 -6.91
C PRO A 93 4.22 -5.85 -7.56
N SER A 94 3.55 -5.88 -8.70
CA SER A 94 3.20 -7.12 -9.41
C SER A 94 3.35 -7.00 -10.92
N GLU A 95 3.33 -5.78 -11.43
CA GLU A 95 3.41 -5.51 -12.85
C GLU A 95 4.85 -5.17 -13.30
N PRO A 96 5.25 -5.46 -14.55
CA PRO A 96 6.60 -5.19 -15.02
C PRO A 96 7.05 -3.73 -14.89
N TYR A 97 6.09 -2.79 -14.90
CA TYR A 97 6.33 -1.35 -14.79
C TYR A 97 6.41 -0.84 -13.33
N GLU A 98 6.32 -1.73 -12.34
CA GLU A 98 6.44 -1.42 -10.90
C GLU A 98 7.26 -2.47 -10.14
N ASP A 99 7.43 -3.67 -10.67
CA ASP A 99 8.15 -4.77 -10.04
C ASP A 99 9.67 -4.54 -10.12
N HIS A 100 10.15 -3.66 -9.26
CA HIS A 100 11.55 -3.32 -9.15
C HIS A 100 11.94 -2.99 -7.71
N LEU A 101 13.12 -3.48 -7.26
CA LEU A 101 13.60 -3.27 -5.90
C LEU A 101 13.68 -1.78 -5.52
N LYS A 102 14.11 -0.93 -6.45
CA LYS A 102 14.15 0.55 -6.28
C LYS A 102 12.99 1.24 -7.00
N GLY A 103 11.81 0.68 -6.85
CA GLY A 103 10.58 1.15 -7.47
C GLY A 103 9.38 0.71 -6.65
N GLY A 104 8.29 0.37 -7.33
CA GLY A 104 7.05 -0.11 -6.73
C GLY A 104 5.84 0.75 -7.01
N CYS A 105 4.85 0.62 -6.15
CA CYS A 105 3.64 1.43 -6.14
C CYS A 105 3.92 2.73 -5.38
N PHE A 106 4.23 3.83 -6.08
CA PHE A 106 4.54 5.13 -5.49
C PHE A 106 3.26 5.88 -5.12
N SER A 107 3.44 7.03 -4.48
CA SER A 107 2.38 7.85 -3.91
C SER A 107 1.30 8.26 -4.92
N GLY A 108 0.13 8.52 -4.40
CA GLY A 108 -1.04 8.92 -5.15
C GLY A 108 -2.19 9.29 -4.24
N SER A 109 -3.42 9.13 -4.73
CA SER A 109 -4.62 9.53 -4.03
C SER A 109 -5.75 8.49 -4.16
N ALA A 110 -6.83 8.69 -3.41
CA ALA A 110 -8.03 7.87 -3.47
C ALA A 110 -9.25 8.73 -3.83
N ILE A 111 -10.20 8.12 -4.51
CA ILE A 111 -11.50 8.74 -4.82
C ILE A 111 -12.60 7.66 -4.79
N GLU A 112 -13.75 8.02 -4.26
CA GLU A 112 -14.96 7.22 -4.43
C GLU A 112 -15.67 7.65 -5.73
N PHE A 113 -16.07 6.68 -6.52
CA PHE A 113 -16.90 6.89 -7.68
C PHE A 113 -17.79 5.66 -7.91
N ASP A 114 -19.08 5.90 -8.09
CA ASP A 114 -20.10 4.86 -8.36
C ASP A 114 -20.06 3.69 -7.36
N GLY A 115 -19.91 4.04 -6.05
CA GLY A 115 -19.90 3.07 -4.96
C GLY A 115 -18.63 2.21 -4.84
N LYS A 116 -17.60 2.52 -5.63
CA LYS A 116 -16.30 1.86 -5.59
C LYS A 116 -15.20 2.83 -5.12
N LEU A 117 -14.21 2.28 -4.48
CA LEU A 117 -13.00 3.01 -4.07
C LEU A 117 -11.90 2.81 -5.10
N TYR A 118 -11.41 3.91 -5.66
CA TYR A 118 -10.32 3.93 -6.63
C TYR A 118 -9.06 4.49 -6.00
N LEU A 119 -7.94 3.83 -6.25
CA LEU A 119 -6.60 4.32 -5.93
C LEU A 119 -5.90 4.70 -7.23
N ILE A 120 -5.52 5.97 -7.33
CA ILE A 120 -4.74 6.50 -8.45
C ILE A 120 -3.31 6.64 -7.95
N TYR A 121 -2.38 5.87 -8.51
CA TYR A 121 -1.01 5.79 -8.01
C TYR A 121 0.01 5.85 -9.14
N THR A 122 1.26 6.11 -8.79
CA THR A 122 2.37 6.09 -9.74
C THR A 122 3.12 4.77 -9.62
N ALA A 123 3.11 3.98 -10.67
CA ALA A 123 4.00 2.83 -10.80
C ALA A 123 5.40 3.32 -11.20
N ALA A 124 6.44 2.78 -10.59
CA ALA A 124 7.81 3.22 -10.84
C ALA A 124 8.82 2.07 -10.89
N THR A 125 9.74 2.16 -11.86
CA THR A 125 10.94 1.32 -11.92
C THR A 125 12.18 2.19 -12.05
N ASN A 126 13.35 1.69 -11.59
CA ASN A 126 14.61 2.40 -11.72
C ASN A 126 15.75 1.41 -12.08
N HIS A 127 16.14 1.39 -13.35
CA HIS A 127 17.18 0.52 -13.88
C HIS A 127 18.58 1.19 -13.92
N GLY A 128 18.80 2.22 -13.07
CA GLY A 128 20.08 2.91 -12.97
C GLY A 128 20.16 4.22 -13.76
N ASN A 129 19.21 4.50 -14.64
CA ASN A 129 19.14 5.71 -15.49
C ASN A 129 18.05 6.70 -15.02
N GLY A 130 17.62 6.60 -13.75
CA GLY A 130 16.51 7.36 -13.21
C GLY A 130 15.19 6.57 -13.20
N PHE A 131 14.14 7.20 -12.67
CA PHE A 131 12.82 6.57 -12.60
C PHE A 131 12.08 6.63 -13.94
N VAL A 132 11.53 5.50 -14.33
CA VAL A 132 10.44 5.43 -15.32
C VAL A 132 9.14 5.31 -14.55
N GLN A 133 8.22 6.24 -14.80
CA GLN A 133 6.97 6.36 -14.05
C GLN A 133 5.76 6.26 -14.96
N THR A 134 4.71 5.60 -14.49
CA THR A 134 3.44 5.41 -15.20
C THR A 134 2.29 5.62 -14.22
N GLN A 135 1.28 6.40 -14.62
CA GLN A 135 0.06 6.56 -13.81
C GLN A 135 -0.80 5.32 -13.94
N CYS A 136 -1.23 4.80 -12.81
CA CYS A 136 -1.99 3.57 -12.71
C CYS A 136 -3.22 3.76 -11.83
N VAL A 137 -4.19 2.88 -12.00
CA VAL A 137 -5.43 2.86 -11.23
C VAL A 137 -5.66 1.45 -10.70
N ALA A 138 -6.05 1.36 -9.44
CA ALA A 138 -6.63 0.16 -8.86
C ALA A 138 -8.01 0.50 -8.28
N TYR A 139 -8.88 -0.49 -8.13
CA TYR A 139 -10.21 -0.28 -7.57
C TYR A 139 -10.60 -1.39 -6.62
N SER A 140 -11.55 -1.09 -5.75
CA SER A 140 -12.14 -2.03 -4.80
C SER A 140 -13.64 -1.78 -4.67
N GLU A 141 -14.40 -2.85 -4.59
CA GLU A 141 -15.84 -2.79 -4.28
C GLU A 141 -16.10 -2.82 -2.78
N ASP A 142 -15.24 -3.49 -2.01
CA ASP A 142 -15.40 -3.64 -0.56
C ASP A 142 -14.54 -2.64 0.26
N GLY A 143 -13.58 -1.97 -0.38
CA GLY A 143 -12.63 -1.06 0.26
C GLY A 143 -11.42 -1.77 0.87
N ILE A 144 -11.30 -3.09 0.73
CA ILE A 144 -10.24 -3.91 1.33
C ILE A 144 -9.42 -4.61 0.26
N HIS A 145 -10.06 -5.26 -0.69
CA HIS A 145 -9.42 -6.02 -1.75
C HIS A 145 -9.38 -5.21 -3.04
N PHE A 146 -8.20 -4.87 -3.49
CA PHE A 146 -7.99 -4.04 -4.68
C PHE A 146 -7.60 -4.87 -5.90
N GLU A 147 -8.08 -4.43 -7.06
CA GLU A 147 -7.71 -4.96 -8.37
C GLU A 147 -7.10 -3.84 -9.20
N LYS A 148 -5.96 -4.11 -9.84
CA LYS A 148 -5.34 -3.15 -10.77
C LYS A 148 -6.06 -3.19 -12.11
N TYR A 149 -6.34 -2.01 -12.68
CA TYR A 149 -6.75 -1.94 -14.07
C TYR A 149 -5.60 -2.40 -14.97
N GLU A 150 -5.93 -3.23 -15.93
CA GLU A 150 -4.98 -3.51 -17.02
C GLU A 150 -4.67 -2.21 -17.75
N LYS A 151 -3.39 -2.02 -18.12
CA LYS A 151 -2.96 -0.85 -18.89
C LYS A 151 -3.82 -0.72 -20.13
N ILE A 152 -4.57 0.36 -20.22
CA ILE A 152 -5.22 0.72 -21.49
C ILE A 152 -4.05 1.05 -22.44
N SER A 153 -3.75 0.12 -23.35
CA SER A 153 -2.78 0.37 -24.42
C SER A 153 -3.31 1.52 -25.28
N SER A 154 -2.62 2.64 -25.22
CA SER A 154 -2.80 3.74 -26.17
C SER A 154 -2.35 3.33 -27.56
#